data_307294ac53330ef9b6bd073313c8bcf0
#
_entry.id   307294ac53330ef9b6bd073313c8bcf0
#
_cell.length_a   1.000
_cell.length_b   1.000
_cell.length_c   1.000
_cell.angle_alpha   90.00
_cell.angle_beta   90.00
_cell.angle_gamma   90.00
#
_symmetry.space_group_name_H-M   'P 1'
#
loop_
_entity.id
_entity.type
_entity.pdbx_description
1 polymer ?
#
loop_
_entity_poly.entity_id
_entity_poly.type
_entity_poly.pdbx_seq_one_letter_code
_entity_poly.pdbx_strand_id
1 'polypeptide(L)'
;MKNFDKLNIRTNHYTPLPHGASPLKRDIQNYIKSGFINLDKPANPSSHEVVAWIKRILRVDKTGHSGTLDPKVTGCLVVCIDRATRLVKSQQSAGKEYVCIYRLHESVPQQRVAQELEKLKGALFQRPPLISAVKRQLRVRTVYESKLIEHDVEKNMGIFWISVESGFYARTICVHLGLMLGCGGQMQELRRPRSGVMTEKDAVTMHDILDAQWMYDNHKDESYLRRVIKPLETLLTKHKRIIMKDSAVNAICYGAKILLPGVLRYEAGIEMGEEIVVCTTKGEAICLAIAQMTTATMASCDHGVVAKIKRVVMERDLYPKKWGLGPKASVKKEMIKQGLLDKFGKPNENTPKDWSTSYVDYNVKTGGAPAAPLVTPVKQEGERKRKLSESPAVETPAPAAETEEEKAKRKAEKKAKKKAKKDAEEAEAASASMNISMEVSLNSYEIYVPFELSIFSHF
;
A
#
# COMPACT_ATOMS: atom_id res chain seq x y z
N MET A 1 -4.13 -15.82 -15.81
CA MET A 1 -4.08 -14.35 -15.85
C MET A 1 -5.27 -13.86 -16.66
N LYS A 2 -6.20 -13.09 -16.05
CA LYS A 2 -7.40 -12.59 -16.78
C LYS A 2 -6.96 -11.63 -17.91
N ASN A 3 -7.63 -11.68 -19.05
CA ASN A 3 -7.47 -10.77 -20.18
C ASN A 3 -6.02 -10.61 -20.68
N PHE A 4 -5.24 -11.69 -20.65
CA PHE A 4 -3.85 -11.66 -21.14
C PHE A 4 -3.78 -11.31 -22.63
N ASP A 5 -4.77 -11.73 -23.39
CA ASP A 5 -4.86 -11.49 -24.85
C ASP A 5 -5.17 -10.02 -25.20
N LYS A 6 -5.74 -9.28 -24.25
CA LYS A 6 -6.07 -7.84 -24.41
C LYS A 6 -4.92 -6.90 -24.04
N LEU A 7 -3.78 -7.43 -23.60
CA LEU A 7 -2.61 -6.62 -23.30
C LEU A 7 -1.88 -6.21 -24.57
N ASN A 8 -1.41 -4.97 -24.61
CA ASN A 8 -0.55 -4.49 -25.68
C ASN A 8 0.76 -5.27 -25.67
N ILE A 9 1.20 -5.68 -26.87
CA ILE A 9 2.41 -6.48 -27.03
C ILE A 9 3.58 -5.54 -27.32
N ARG A 10 4.63 -5.57 -26.50
CA ARG A 10 5.88 -4.89 -26.78
C ARG A 10 6.84 -5.79 -27.55
N THR A 11 6.94 -7.04 -27.12
CA THR A 11 7.74 -8.07 -27.78
C THR A 11 7.20 -9.45 -27.45
N ASN A 12 7.33 -10.38 -28.40
CA ASN A 12 7.03 -11.79 -28.17
C ASN A 12 8.29 -12.61 -27.86
N HIS A 13 9.48 -12.01 -27.98
CA HIS A 13 10.74 -12.72 -27.75
C HIS A 13 11.16 -12.65 -26.29
N TYR A 14 11.07 -13.78 -25.61
CA TYR A 14 11.66 -14.00 -24.30
C TYR A 14 11.98 -15.48 -24.11
N THR A 15 12.93 -15.78 -23.23
CA THR A 15 13.23 -17.15 -22.81
C THR A 15 12.51 -17.41 -21.50
N PRO A 16 11.48 -18.27 -21.47
CA PRO A 16 10.80 -18.63 -20.23
C PRO A 16 11.78 -19.38 -19.30
N LEU A 17 11.68 -19.08 -18.00
CA LEU A 17 12.47 -19.75 -16.99
C LEU A 17 11.58 -20.73 -16.20
N PRO A 18 12.13 -21.90 -15.78
CA PRO A 18 11.36 -22.87 -14.98
C PRO A 18 11.03 -22.39 -13.57
N HIS A 19 11.58 -21.27 -13.15
CA HIS A 19 11.43 -20.69 -11.82
C HIS A 19 10.11 -19.94 -11.66
N GLY A 20 9.65 -19.82 -10.40
CA GLY A 20 8.37 -19.23 -10.05
C GLY A 20 7.19 -20.15 -10.33
N ALA A 21 6.01 -19.78 -9.88
CA ALA A 21 4.78 -20.54 -10.07
C ALA A 21 3.59 -19.60 -10.28
N SER A 22 2.52 -20.07 -10.93
CA SER A 22 1.26 -19.33 -10.92
C SER A 22 0.79 -19.11 -9.46
N PRO A 23 0.25 -17.94 -9.10
CA PRO A 23 -0.17 -17.64 -7.72
C PRO A 23 -1.03 -18.72 -7.07
N LEU A 24 -1.95 -19.33 -7.83
CA LEU A 24 -2.82 -20.40 -7.33
C LEU A 24 -2.14 -21.79 -7.26
N LYS A 25 -1.02 -21.98 -7.96
CA LYS A 25 -0.30 -23.25 -8.04
C LYS A 25 1.02 -23.27 -7.23
N ARG A 26 1.22 -22.28 -6.34
CA ARG A 26 2.33 -22.29 -5.40
C ARG A 26 2.22 -23.50 -4.46
N ASP A 27 3.35 -24.05 -4.02
CA ASP A 27 3.36 -24.99 -2.91
C ASP A 27 2.73 -24.33 -1.67
N ILE A 28 2.13 -25.12 -0.80
CA ILE A 28 1.28 -24.59 0.29
C ILE A 28 2.03 -23.63 1.21
N GLN A 29 3.32 -23.87 1.49
CA GLN A 29 4.11 -23.01 2.36
C GLN A 29 4.34 -21.62 1.73
N ASN A 30 4.72 -21.57 0.46
CA ASN A 30 4.86 -20.31 -0.28
C ASN A 30 3.51 -19.65 -0.57
N TYR A 31 2.44 -20.44 -0.71
CA TYR A 31 1.08 -19.94 -0.85
C TYR A 31 0.65 -19.18 0.39
N ILE A 32 0.81 -19.77 1.58
CA ILE A 32 0.50 -19.12 2.87
C ILE A 32 1.36 -17.87 3.07
N LYS A 33 2.69 -17.96 2.91
CA LYS A 33 3.63 -16.84 3.06
C LYS A 33 3.36 -15.68 2.10
N SER A 34 2.72 -15.93 0.98
CA SER A 34 2.35 -14.91 -0.02
C SER A 34 0.84 -14.67 -0.07
N GLY A 35 0.13 -14.99 0.99
CA GLY A 35 -1.31 -14.95 1.08
C GLY A 35 -1.84 -13.82 1.97
N PHE A 36 -3.16 -13.63 1.89
CA PHE A 36 -3.92 -12.81 2.82
C PHE A 36 -5.27 -13.47 3.09
N ILE A 37 -5.90 -13.05 4.18
CA ILE A 37 -7.23 -13.50 4.58
C ILE A 37 -8.17 -12.30 4.58
N ASN A 38 -9.36 -12.46 4.01
CA ASN A 38 -10.45 -11.51 4.18
C ASN A 38 -11.32 -12.00 5.36
N LEU A 39 -10.96 -11.53 6.57
CA LEU A 39 -11.64 -11.94 7.79
C LEU A 39 -12.94 -11.18 7.97
N ASP A 40 -14.02 -11.86 8.27
CA ASP A 40 -15.20 -11.28 8.94
C ASP A 40 -14.86 -11.13 10.42
N LYS A 41 -14.40 -9.94 10.80
CA LYS A 41 -14.01 -9.70 12.18
C LYS A 41 -15.25 -9.76 13.09
N PRO A 42 -15.27 -10.63 14.09
CA PRO A 42 -16.38 -10.68 15.05
C PRO A 42 -16.40 -9.42 15.95
N ALA A 43 -17.54 -9.18 16.60
CA ALA A 43 -17.64 -8.21 17.67
C ALA A 43 -16.82 -8.64 18.89
N ASN A 44 -16.44 -7.70 19.71
CA ASN A 44 -15.69 -7.74 20.95
C ASN A 44 -14.15 -7.79 20.83
N PRO A 45 -13.49 -8.76 20.15
CA PRO A 45 -12.03 -8.71 20.08
C PRO A 45 -11.54 -7.52 19.25
N SER A 46 -10.40 -6.97 19.63
CA SER A 46 -9.72 -5.92 18.86
C SER A 46 -9.16 -6.47 17.55
N SER A 47 -8.92 -5.58 16.59
CA SER A 47 -8.26 -5.96 15.33
C SER A 47 -6.88 -6.56 15.54
N HIS A 48 -6.15 -6.15 16.58
CA HIS A 48 -4.82 -6.66 16.90
C HIS A 48 -4.88 -8.07 17.49
N GLU A 49 -5.86 -8.37 18.34
CA GLU A 49 -6.06 -9.71 18.91
C GLU A 49 -6.37 -10.74 17.84
N VAL A 50 -7.34 -10.46 16.96
CA VAL A 50 -7.68 -11.42 15.87
C VAL A 50 -6.49 -11.66 14.95
N VAL A 51 -5.69 -10.63 14.64
CA VAL A 51 -4.48 -10.77 13.83
C VAL A 51 -3.40 -11.59 14.55
N ALA A 52 -3.27 -11.44 15.88
CA ALA A 52 -2.36 -12.25 16.70
C ALA A 52 -2.81 -13.72 16.77
N TRP A 53 -4.12 -13.97 16.86
CA TRP A 53 -4.66 -15.34 16.82
C TRP A 53 -4.41 -16.00 15.46
N ILE A 54 -4.67 -15.32 14.34
CA ILE A 54 -4.34 -15.84 13.00
C ILE A 54 -2.85 -16.18 12.88
N LYS A 55 -1.97 -15.32 13.41
CA LYS A 55 -0.53 -15.59 13.44
C LYS A 55 -0.20 -16.90 14.17
N ARG A 56 -0.84 -17.16 15.30
CA ARG A 56 -0.65 -18.38 16.11
C ARG A 56 -1.23 -19.60 15.41
N ILE A 57 -2.46 -19.53 14.88
CA ILE A 57 -3.14 -20.63 14.21
C ILE A 57 -2.32 -21.10 13.00
N LEU A 58 -1.94 -20.18 12.13
CA LEU A 58 -1.18 -20.48 10.91
C LEU A 58 0.32 -20.65 11.13
N ARG A 59 0.85 -20.39 12.34
CA ARG A 59 2.29 -20.49 12.70
C ARG A 59 3.19 -19.71 11.77
N VAL A 60 2.78 -18.50 11.39
CA VAL A 60 3.51 -17.60 10.46
C VAL A 60 4.31 -16.55 11.21
N ASP A 61 5.39 -16.04 10.57
CA ASP A 61 6.32 -15.12 11.22
C ASP A 61 5.72 -13.73 11.40
N LYS A 62 4.94 -13.27 10.42
CA LYS A 62 4.46 -11.90 10.37
C LYS A 62 3.03 -11.79 9.84
N THR A 63 2.24 -10.97 10.52
CA THR A 63 0.88 -10.60 10.10
C THR A 63 0.70 -9.09 10.15
N GLY A 64 -0.26 -8.58 9.40
CA GLY A 64 -0.63 -7.17 9.42
C GLY A 64 -2.00 -6.97 8.79
N HIS A 65 -2.71 -5.89 9.13
CA HIS A 65 -4.08 -5.67 8.66
C HIS A 65 -4.25 -4.34 7.89
N SER A 66 -5.32 -4.26 7.09
CA SER A 66 -5.62 -3.15 6.17
C SER A 66 -6.24 -1.92 6.82
N GLY A 67 -6.33 -1.87 8.14
CA GLY A 67 -6.90 -0.76 8.91
C GLY A 67 -7.75 -1.27 10.06
N THR A 68 -7.58 -0.64 11.20
CA THR A 68 -8.22 -1.00 12.46
C THR A 68 -9.75 -0.90 12.36
N LEU A 69 -10.42 -1.85 12.95
CA LEU A 69 -11.83 -1.79 13.35
C LEU A 69 -11.87 -1.72 14.87
N ASP A 70 -12.76 -0.91 15.40
CA ASP A 70 -13.01 -0.87 16.84
C ASP A 70 -13.47 -2.25 17.36
N PRO A 71 -13.32 -2.58 18.65
CA PRO A 71 -13.70 -3.89 19.18
C PRO A 71 -15.14 -4.30 18.82
N LYS A 72 -16.12 -3.43 19.05
CA LYS A 72 -17.53 -3.70 18.76
C LYS A 72 -17.89 -3.75 17.27
N VAL A 73 -17.04 -3.20 16.39
CA VAL A 73 -17.28 -3.11 14.94
C VAL A 73 -16.96 -4.44 14.26
N THR A 74 -17.83 -4.88 13.36
CA THR A 74 -17.74 -6.14 12.61
C THR A 74 -17.39 -5.92 11.14
N GLY A 75 -17.13 -7.01 10.41
CA GLY A 75 -17.02 -7.03 8.96
C GLY A 75 -15.59 -7.14 8.42
N CYS A 76 -15.42 -6.83 7.15
CA CYS A 76 -14.22 -7.11 6.38
C CYS A 76 -12.94 -6.52 7.00
N LEU A 77 -12.03 -7.38 7.43
CA LEU A 77 -10.67 -7.06 7.85
C LEU A 77 -9.67 -7.85 7.00
N VAL A 78 -8.98 -7.18 6.09
CA VAL A 78 -7.94 -7.83 5.28
C VAL A 78 -6.70 -8.02 6.14
N VAL A 79 -6.33 -9.28 6.39
CA VAL A 79 -5.15 -9.69 7.17
C VAL A 79 -4.11 -10.24 6.22
N CYS A 80 -3.00 -9.54 6.07
CA CYS A 80 -1.87 -9.92 5.22
C CYS A 80 -0.88 -10.80 5.99
N ILE A 81 -0.37 -11.85 5.34
CA ILE A 81 0.56 -12.82 5.91
C ILE A 81 1.95 -12.61 5.29
N ASP A 82 2.98 -12.64 6.08
CA ASP A 82 4.40 -12.55 5.73
C ASP A 82 4.70 -11.59 4.57
N ARG A 83 4.88 -12.07 3.34
CA ARG A 83 5.21 -11.24 2.16
C ARG A 83 4.09 -10.26 1.82
N ALA A 84 2.84 -10.66 1.98
CA ALA A 84 1.70 -9.79 1.72
C ALA A 84 1.63 -8.58 2.68
N THR A 85 2.31 -8.63 3.84
CA THR A 85 2.40 -7.46 4.75
C THR A 85 3.03 -6.24 4.09
N ARG A 86 3.77 -6.41 3.01
CA ARG A 86 4.31 -5.31 2.20
C ARG A 86 3.23 -4.48 1.50
N LEU A 87 2.02 -5.06 1.31
CA LEU A 87 0.86 -4.40 0.71
C LEU A 87 -0.04 -3.70 1.74
N VAL A 88 0.19 -3.89 3.04
CA VAL A 88 -0.65 -3.32 4.12
C VAL A 88 -0.89 -1.82 3.93
N LYS A 89 0.14 -1.02 3.65
CA LYS A 89 0.00 0.44 3.46
C LYS A 89 -0.88 0.78 2.25
N SER A 90 -0.74 0.05 1.13
CA SER A 90 -1.61 0.21 -0.04
C SER A 90 -3.06 -0.15 0.29
N GLN A 91 -3.30 -1.20 1.08
CA GLN A 91 -4.65 -1.58 1.51
C GLN A 91 -5.23 -0.62 2.56
N GLN A 92 -4.40 -0.03 3.41
CA GLN A 92 -4.83 1.02 4.34
C GLN A 92 -5.33 2.25 3.60
N SER A 93 -4.69 2.64 2.50
CA SER A 93 -5.10 3.78 1.66
C SER A 93 -6.27 3.49 0.72
N ALA A 94 -6.78 2.26 0.65
CA ALA A 94 -7.94 1.91 -0.17
C ALA A 94 -9.24 2.44 0.45
N GLY A 95 -10.21 2.84 -0.39
CA GLY A 95 -11.55 3.24 0.01
C GLY A 95 -12.30 2.11 0.74
N LYS A 96 -13.26 2.48 1.56
CA LYS A 96 -14.02 1.54 2.41
C LYS A 96 -15.50 1.84 2.34
N GLU A 97 -16.31 0.83 2.59
CA GLU A 97 -17.76 0.99 2.78
C GLU A 97 -18.16 0.60 4.19
N TYR A 98 -19.17 1.27 4.68
CA TYR A 98 -19.74 1.01 6.00
C TYR A 98 -21.26 1.02 5.93
N VAL A 99 -21.86 0.10 6.69
CA VAL A 99 -23.27 0.14 7.09
C VAL A 99 -23.28 0.56 8.56
N CYS A 100 -24.02 1.58 8.88
CA CYS A 100 -24.06 2.19 10.20
C CYS A 100 -25.48 2.26 10.71
N ILE A 101 -25.70 1.78 11.93
CA ILE A 101 -26.92 2.03 12.71
C ILE A 101 -26.64 3.26 13.57
N TYR A 102 -27.44 4.28 13.39
CA TYR A 102 -27.37 5.52 14.17
C TYR A 102 -28.57 5.64 15.09
N ARG A 103 -28.42 6.41 16.15
CA ARG A 103 -29.49 6.83 17.05
C ARG A 103 -29.47 8.34 17.17
N LEU A 104 -30.63 8.98 16.93
CA LEU A 104 -30.86 10.38 17.19
C LEU A 104 -31.38 10.58 18.63
N HIS A 105 -31.20 11.77 19.18
CA HIS A 105 -31.65 12.06 20.55
C HIS A 105 -33.11 12.54 20.58
N GLU A 106 -33.66 12.96 19.43
CA GLU A 106 -35.03 13.38 19.24
C GLU A 106 -35.63 12.76 17.98
N SER A 107 -36.96 12.74 17.91
CA SER A 107 -37.70 12.27 16.75
C SER A 107 -37.58 13.24 15.57
N VAL A 108 -37.20 12.72 14.41
CA VAL A 108 -37.00 13.50 13.17
C VAL A 108 -37.67 12.74 12.02
N PRO A 109 -38.42 13.43 11.12
CA PRO A 109 -39.01 12.80 9.95
C PRO A 109 -37.94 12.21 9.01
N GLN A 110 -38.20 11.03 8.45
CA GLN A 110 -37.30 10.30 7.54
C GLN A 110 -36.82 11.17 6.36
N GLN A 111 -37.71 11.97 5.77
CA GLN A 111 -37.36 12.84 4.65
C GLN A 111 -36.26 13.86 5.03
N ARG A 112 -36.31 14.45 6.22
CA ARG A 112 -35.32 15.41 6.71
C ARG A 112 -33.99 14.70 6.95
N VAL A 113 -34.00 13.50 7.52
CA VAL A 113 -32.79 12.70 7.72
C VAL A 113 -32.11 12.39 6.37
N ALA A 114 -32.89 11.98 5.36
CA ALA A 114 -32.38 11.70 4.02
C ALA A 114 -31.74 12.94 3.37
N GLN A 115 -32.36 14.11 3.51
CA GLN A 115 -31.84 15.38 3.00
C GLN A 115 -30.50 15.76 3.65
N GLU A 116 -30.42 15.68 4.98
CA GLU A 116 -29.18 16.02 5.68
C GLU A 116 -28.05 14.99 5.43
N LEU A 117 -28.38 13.73 5.28
CA LEU A 117 -27.41 12.68 4.90
C LEU A 117 -26.85 12.91 3.49
N GLU A 118 -27.69 13.42 2.55
CA GLU A 118 -27.25 13.77 1.19
C GLU A 118 -26.25 14.92 1.19
N LYS A 119 -26.44 15.93 2.04
CA LYS A 119 -25.51 17.06 2.21
C LYS A 119 -24.14 16.66 2.74
N LEU A 120 -24.03 15.49 3.38
CA LEU A 120 -22.77 14.95 3.89
C LEU A 120 -21.90 14.30 2.80
N LYS A 121 -22.35 14.23 1.53
CA LYS A 121 -21.52 13.82 0.41
C LYS A 121 -20.45 14.87 0.10
N GLY A 122 -19.29 14.42 -0.37
CA GLY A 122 -18.17 15.27 -0.71
C GLY A 122 -17.10 15.36 0.40
N ALA A 123 -16.35 16.45 0.38
CA ALA A 123 -15.25 16.69 1.30
C ALA A 123 -15.74 17.21 2.66
N LEU A 124 -15.44 16.52 3.72
CA LEU A 124 -15.83 16.86 5.08
C LEU A 124 -14.61 17.09 5.98
N PHE A 125 -14.72 18.10 6.85
CA PHE A 125 -13.77 18.25 7.94
C PHE A 125 -14.08 17.27 9.06
N GLN A 126 -13.15 16.37 9.34
CA GLN A 126 -13.25 15.43 10.45
C GLN A 126 -12.10 15.59 11.43
N ARG A 127 -12.43 15.59 12.71
CA ARG A 127 -11.46 15.43 13.79
C ARG A 127 -11.59 14.00 14.33
N PRO A 128 -10.50 13.20 14.42
CA PRO A 128 -10.56 11.87 15.02
C PRO A 128 -11.23 11.90 16.38
N PRO A 129 -12.01 10.88 16.76
CA PRO A 129 -12.63 10.81 18.08
C PRO A 129 -11.56 10.78 19.21
N LEU A 130 -11.95 11.03 20.46
CA LEU A 130 -11.04 11.05 21.61
C LEU A 130 -10.27 9.75 21.73
N ILE A 131 -10.97 8.61 21.65
CA ILE A 131 -10.38 7.28 21.65
C ILE A 131 -9.98 6.92 20.20
N SER A 132 -8.77 7.27 19.82
CA SER A 132 -8.19 6.90 18.51
C SER A 132 -6.67 6.81 18.58
N ALA A 133 -6.09 5.87 17.84
CA ALA A 133 -4.64 5.62 17.78
C ALA A 133 -3.86 6.65 16.94
N VAL A 134 -4.48 7.78 16.56
CA VAL A 134 -3.86 8.79 15.68
C VAL A 134 -3.91 10.17 16.31
N LYS A 135 -2.96 11.03 15.93
CA LYS A 135 -2.94 12.42 16.36
C LYS A 135 -4.25 13.11 15.99
N ARG A 136 -4.89 13.75 16.99
CA ARG A 136 -6.21 14.35 16.90
C ARG A 136 -6.14 15.73 16.21
N GLN A 137 -5.85 15.71 14.89
CA GLN A 137 -5.83 16.88 14.01
C GLN A 137 -7.07 16.93 13.15
N LEU A 138 -7.54 18.14 12.81
CA LEU A 138 -8.56 18.33 11.79
C LEU A 138 -8.03 17.82 10.44
N ARG A 139 -8.82 17.02 9.73
CA ARG A 139 -8.49 16.43 8.45
C ARG A 139 -9.66 16.54 7.50
N VAL A 140 -9.37 16.75 6.23
CA VAL A 140 -10.38 16.61 5.17
C VAL A 140 -10.47 15.14 4.79
N ARG A 141 -11.70 14.62 4.70
CA ARG A 141 -12.01 13.26 4.24
C ARG A 141 -13.26 13.28 3.37
N THR A 142 -13.26 12.44 2.35
CA THR A 142 -14.30 12.42 1.34
C THR A 142 -15.30 11.30 1.58
N VAL A 143 -16.58 11.63 1.56
CA VAL A 143 -17.69 10.69 1.38
C VAL A 143 -18.01 10.68 -0.12
N TYR A 144 -17.81 9.53 -0.76
CA TYR A 144 -18.08 9.37 -2.20
C TYR A 144 -19.56 9.19 -2.46
N GLU A 145 -20.24 8.42 -1.59
CA GLU A 145 -21.64 8.10 -1.72
C GLU A 145 -22.24 7.81 -0.35
N SER A 146 -23.52 8.18 -0.17
CA SER A 146 -24.30 7.85 1.01
C SER A 146 -25.72 7.47 0.59
N LYS A 147 -26.33 6.56 1.34
CA LYS A 147 -27.71 6.10 1.10
C LYS A 147 -28.38 5.79 2.43
N LEU A 148 -29.50 6.43 2.71
CA LEU A 148 -30.38 6.03 3.78
C LEU A 148 -31.07 4.72 3.38
N ILE A 149 -31.00 3.68 4.23
CA ILE A 149 -31.62 2.38 4.00
C ILE A 149 -33.00 2.36 4.69
N GLU A 150 -33.04 2.73 5.97
CA GLU A 150 -34.22 2.68 6.81
C GLU A 150 -34.13 3.74 7.92
N HIS A 151 -35.27 4.25 8.36
CA HIS A 151 -35.38 5.11 9.52
C HIS A 151 -36.69 4.87 10.27
N ASP A 152 -36.57 4.47 11.52
CA ASP A 152 -37.67 4.30 12.46
C ASP A 152 -37.80 5.56 13.32
N VAL A 153 -38.88 6.31 13.06
CA VAL A 153 -39.14 7.61 13.73
C VAL A 153 -39.48 7.41 15.21
N GLU A 154 -40.16 6.30 15.58
CA GLU A 154 -40.56 6.06 16.95
C GLU A 154 -39.36 5.69 17.85
N LYS A 155 -38.41 4.92 17.31
CA LYS A 155 -37.20 4.51 18.04
C LYS A 155 -36.07 5.52 17.91
N ASN A 156 -36.22 6.57 17.09
CA ASN A 156 -35.17 7.53 16.76
C ASN A 156 -33.91 6.88 16.19
N MET A 157 -34.07 5.77 15.46
CA MET A 157 -32.95 4.98 14.92
C MET A 157 -33.07 4.81 13.41
N GLY A 158 -31.95 4.62 12.77
CA GLY A 158 -31.96 4.30 11.36
C GLY A 158 -30.66 3.68 10.89
N ILE A 159 -30.68 3.26 9.64
CA ILE A 159 -29.55 2.58 8.99
C ILE A 159 -29.19 3.35 7.73
N PHE A 160 -27.93 3.64 7.57
CA PHE A 160 -27.39 4.17 6.32
C PHE A 160 -26.14 3.39 5.87
N TRP A 161 -25.93 3.40 4.57
CA TRP A 161 -24.70 2.92 3.95
C TRP A 161 -23.90 4.09 3.41
N ILE A 162 -22.57 4.02 3.53
CA ILE A 162 -21.64 5.02 3.00
C ILE A 162 -20.44 4.37 2.32
N SER A 163 -19.96 5.02 1.23
CA SER A 163 -18.69 4.75 0.59
C SER A 163 -17.74 5.93 0.84
N VAL A 164 -16.57 5.66 1.42
CA VAL A 164 -15.69 6.72 1.95
C VAL A 164 -14.23 6.51 1.62
N GLU A 165 -13.49 7.62 1.71
CA GLU A 165 -12.04 7.65 1.63
C GLU A 165 -11.38 6.90 2.79
N SER A 166 -10.13 6.49 2.59
CA SER A 166 -9.32 5.88 3.65
C SER A 166 -9.07 6.84 4.81
N GLY A 167 -9.07 6.28 6.03
CA GLY A 167 -8.88 7.08 7.26
C GLY A 167 -10.08 7.94 7.66
N PHE A 168 -11.23 7.70 7.04
CA PHE A 168 -12.51 8.27 7.44
C PHE A 168 -13.04 7.61 8.72
N TYR A 169 -13.61 8.38 9.62
CA TYR A 169 -14.22 7.91 10.86
C TYR A 169 -15.74 7.88 10.73
N ALA A 170 -16.30 6.68 10.50
CA ALA A 170 -17.75 6.50 10.36
C ALA A 170 -18.53 6.92 11.63
N ARG A 171 -17.96 6.74 12.82
CA ARG A 171 -18.55 7.24 14.08
C ARG A 171 -18.83 8.74 14.05
N THR A 172 -17.96 9.51 13.45
CA THR A 172 -18.07 10.97 13.41
C THR A 172 -19.21 11.44 12.51
N ILE A 173 -19.58 10.65 11.48
CA ILE A 173 -20.67 11.04 10.56
C ILE A 173 -22.02 11.00 11.27
N CYS A 174 -22.24 10.09 12.21
CA CYS A 174 -23.48 10.06 13.00
C CYS A 174 -23.62 11.29 13.88
N VAL A 175 -22.49 11.78 14.42
CA VAL A 175 -22.46 13.04 15.18
C VAL A 175 -22.72 14.24 14.26
N HIS A 176 -22.11 14.28 13.07
CA HIS A 176 -22.37 15.36 12.10
C HIS A 176 -23.82 15.36 11.65
N LEU A 177 -24.40 14.21 11.36
CA LEU A 177 -25.81 14.08 10.99
C LEU A 177 -26.71 14.65 12.11
N GLY A 178 -26.48 14.24 13.36
CA GLY A 178 -27.24 14.76 14.49
C GLY A 178 -27.10 16.25 14.73
N LEU A 179 -25.89 16.82 14.50
CA LEU A 179 -25.66 18.27 14.56
C LEU A 179 -26.40 19.02 13.45
N MET A 180 -26.41 18.50 12.22
CA MET A 180 -27.12 19.12 11.09
C MET A 180 -28.65 19.05 11.27
N LEU A 181 -29.14 18.01 11.91
CA LEU A 181 -30.56 17.88 12.28
C LEU A 181 -30.94 18.76 13.49
N GLY A 182 -29.97 19.22 14.28
CA GLY A 182 -30.15 20.03 15.46
C GLY A 182 -30.54 19.26 16.73
N CYS A 183 -30.72 17.94 16.64
CA CYS A 183 -31.15 17.08 17.74
C CYS A 183 -30.01 16.30 18.42
N GLY A 184 -28.81 16.28 17.81
CA GLY A 184 -27.74 15.39 18.24
C GLY A 184 -27.94 13.93 17.80
N GLY A 185 -26.85 13.16 17.80
CA GLY A 185 -26.91 11.76 17.37
C GLY A 185 -25.61 11.02 17.61
N GLN A 186 -25.69 9.70 17.69
CA GLN A 186 -24.58 8.81 17.95
C GLN A 186 -24.63 7.55 17.09
N MET A 187 -23.48 6.92 16.94
CA MET A 187 -23.38 5.60 16.31
C MET A 187 -23.78 4.53 17.32
N GLN A 188 -24.71 3.67 16.95
CA GLN A 188 -25.13 2.52 17.73
C GLN A 188 -24.30 1.29 17.35
N GLU A 189 -24.31 0.92 16.06
CA GLU A 189 -23.55 -0.18 15.52
C GLU A 189 -22.88 0.17 14.19
N LEU A 190 -21.84 -0.57 13.84
CA LEU A 190 -21.08 -0.36 12.61
C LEU A 190 -20.60 -1.70 12.06
N ARG A 191 -20.84 -1.91 10.76
CA ARG A 191 -20.26 -3.01 10.00
C ARG A 191 -19.52 -2.49 8.78
N ARG A 192 -18.39 -3.09 8.46
CA ARG A 192 -17.61 -2.79 7.25
C ARG A 192 -17.81 -3.86 6.18
N PRO A 193 -18.74 -3.71 5.21
CA PRO A 193 -19.00 -4.70 4.17
C PRO A 193 -17.91 -4.73 3.07
N ARG A 194 -17.13 -3.65 2.90
CA ARG A 194 -16.04 -3.62 1.91
C ARG A 194 -14.78 -2.92 2.42
N SER A 195 -13.62 -3.49 2.07
CA SER A 195 -12.31 -2.88 2.28
C SER A 195 -11.47 -3.04 0.99
N GLY A 196 -11.28 -1.97 0.25
CA GLY A 196 -10.59 -1.97 -1.04
C GLY A 196 -11.33 -2.82 -2.09
N VAL A 197 -10.69 -3.90 -2.52
CA VAL A 197 -11.24 -4.85 -3.51
C VAL A 197 -12.03 -5.99 -2.85
N MET A 198 -11.91 -6.17 -1.55
CA MET A 198 -12.54 -7.27 -0.82
C MET A 198 -13.90 -6.85 -0.27
N THR A 199 -14.88 -7.76 -0.39
CA THR A 199 -16.23 -7.60 0.08
C THR A 199 -16.59 -8.71 1.10
N GLU A 200 -17.67 -8.53 1.84
CA GLU A 200 -18.11 -9.54 2.81
C GLU A 200 -18.53 -10.87 2.18
N LYS A 201 -18.88 -10.90 0.88
CA LYS A 201 -19.23 -12.13 0.14
C LYS A 201 -18.10 -13.18 0.15
N ASP A 202 -16.87 -12.71 0.23
CA ASP A 202 -15.65 -13.53 0.25
C ASP A 202 -15.00 -13.59 1.63
N ALA A 203 -15.67 -13.13 2.65
CA ALA A 203 -15.15 -13.13 4.01
C ALA A 203 -15.22 -14.53 4.64
N VAL A 204 -14.25 -14.83 5.50
CA VAL A 204 -14.16 -16.06 6.26
C VAL A 204 -14.12 -15.75 7.74
N THR A 205 -14.61 -16.68 8.58
CA THR A 205 -14.61 -16.53 10.04
C THR A 205 -13.30 -17.01 10.66
N MET A 206 -13.12 -16.72 11.95
CA MET A 206 -11.98 -17.27 12.71
C MET A 206 -12.05 -18.81 12.82
N HIS A 207 -13.27 -19.38 12.87
CA HIS A 207 -13.49 -20.83 12.91
C HIS A 207 -13.08 -21.48 11.59
N ASP A 208 -13.43 -20.89 10.43
CA ASP A 208 -12.99 -21.41 9.13
C ASP A 208 -11.45 -21.51 9.03
N ILE A 209 -10.73 -20.53 9.63
CA ILE A 209 -9.26 -20.53 9.64
C ILE A 209 -8.72 -21.66 10.53
N LEU A 210 -9.32 -21.85 11.70
CA LEU A 210 -8.93 -22.88 12.65
C LEU A 210 -9.17 -24.29 12.06
N ASP A 211 -10.35 -24.50 11.50
CA ASP A 211 -10.73 -25.77 10.88
C ASP A 211 -9.84 -26.09 9.67
N ALA A 212 -9.55 -25.09 8.83
CA ALA A 212 -8.65 -25.25 7.70
C ALA A 212 -7.24 -25.66 8.13
N GLN A 213 -6.73 -25.07 9.20
CA GLN A 213 -5.40 -25.43 9.74
C GLN A 213 -5.44 -26.83 10.37
N TRP A 214 -6.50 -27.18 11.09
CA TRP A 214 -6.68 -28.50 11.68
C TRP A 214 -6.74 -29.60 10.60
N MET A 215 -7.50 -29.41 9.52
CA MET A 215 -7.55 -30.33 8.39
C MET A 215 -6.18 -30.54 7.75
N TYR A 216 -5.41 -29.47 7.58
CA TYR A 216 -4.05 -29.57 7.06
C TYR A 216 -3.10 -30.31 8.01
N ASP A 217 -3.19 -30.04 9.31
CA ASP A 217 -2.31 -30.67 10.30
C ASP A 217 -2.55 -32.20 10.40
N ASN A 218 -3.82 -32.63 10.40
CA ASN A 218 -4.20 -34.02 10.62
C ASN A 218 -4.29 -34.86 9.33
N HIS A 219 -4.82 -34.27 8.26
CA HIS A 219 -5.10 -34.98 6.99
C HIS A 219 -4.21 -34.56 5.83
N LYS A 220 -3.36 -33.54 6.00
CA LYS A 220 -2.55 -32.93 4.92
C LYS A 220 -3.38 -32.41 3.75
N ASP A 221 -4.67 -32.16 3.95
CA ASP A 221 -5.54 -31.58 2.94
C ASP A 221 -5.35 -30.05 2.88
N GLU A 222 -4.82 -29.60 1.74
CA GLU A 222 -4.56 -28.19 1.47
C GLU A 222 -5.81 -27.41 1.02
N SER A 223 -6.89 -28.09 0.63
CA SER A 223 -8.04 -27.49 -0.05
C SER A 223 -8.71 -26.40 0.79
N TYR A 224 -8.86 -26.65 2.09
CA TYR A 224 -9.45 -25.69 3.04
C TYR A 224 -8.55 -24.47 3.26
N LEU A 225 -7.24 -24.65 3.41
CA LEU A 225 -6.31 -23.53 3.51
C LEU A 225 -6.30 -22.67 2.23
N ARG A 226 -6.38 -23.29 1.05
CA ARG A 226 -6.46 -22.58 -0.24
C ARG A 226 -7.80 -21.86 -0.44
N ARG A 227 -8.86 -22.28 0.22
CA ARG A 227 -10.16 -21.60 0.25
C ARG A 227 -10.10 -20.34 1.13
N VAL A 228 -9.54 -20.46 2.33
CA VAL A 228 -9.50 -19.42 3.36
C VAL A 228 -8.45 -18.35 3.03
N ILE A 229 -7.26 -18.77 2.57
CA ILE A 229 -6.16 -17.88 2.21
C ILE A 229 -6.23 -17.58 0.72
N LYS A 230 -6.20 -16.32 0.33
CA LYS A 230 -6.14 -15.87 -1.07
C LYS A 230 -4.75 -15.34 -1.40
N PRO A 231 -4.23 -15.54 -2.63
CA PRO A 231 -2.92 -15.02 -3.03
C PRO A 231 -2.93 -13.49 -3.05
N LEU A 232 -1.84 -12.87 -2.65
CA LEU A 232 -1.66 -11.41 -2.54
C LEU A 232 -1.97 -10.67 -3.84
N GLU A 233 -1.85 -11.29 -4.99
CA GLU A 233 -2.15 -10.74 -6.30
C GLU A 233 -3.63 -10.35 -6.44
N THR A 234 -4.53 -10.98 -5.68
CA THR A 234 -5.95 -10.62 -5.65
C THR A 234 -6.17 -9.19 -5.14
N LEU A 235 -5.32 -8.71 -4.22
CA LEU A 235 -5.38 -7.33 -3.72
C LEU A 235 -4.96 -6.29 -4.77
N LEU A 236 -4.30 -6.72 -5.84
CA LEU A 236 -3.71 -5.85 -6.86
C LEU A 236 -4.53 -5.79 -8.15
N THR A 237 -5.70 -6.42 -8.19
CA THR A 237 -6.54 -6.56 -9.40
C THR A 237 -7.08 -5.23 -9.96
N LYS A 238 -7.09 -4.16 -9.16
CA LYS A 238 -7.47 -2.81 -9.61
C LYS A 238 -6.35 -2.05 -10.31
N HIS A 239 -5.10 -2.48 -10.12
CA HIS A 239 -3.96 -1.81 -10.72
C HIS A 239 -3.73 -2.31 -12.14
N LYS A 240 -3.40 -1.41 -13.06
CA LYS A 240 -2.96 -1.76 -14.41
C LYS A 240 -1.64 -2.50 -14.36
N ARG A 241 -1.43 -3.42 -15.28
CA ARG A 241 -0.35 -4.41 -15.25
C ARG A 241 0.71 -4.14 -16.31
N ILE A 242 1.97 -4.38 -15.92
CA ILE A 242 3.10 -4.51 -16.83
C ILE A 242 3.71 -5.90 -16.63
N ILE A 243 3.85 -6.67 -17.71
CA ILE A 243 4.44 -8.01 -17.69
C ILE A 243 5.90 -7.90 -18.12
N MET A 244 6.79 -8.39 -17.26
CA MET A 244 8.24 -8.35 -17.50
C MET A 244 8.77 -9.69 -18.01
N LYS A 245 9.89 -9.62 -18.74
CA LYS A 245 10.69 -10.82 -19.08
C LYS A 245 11.22 -11.46 -17.81
N ASP A 246 11.23 -12.79 -17.74
CA ASP A 246 11.70 -13.55 -16.57
C ASP A 246 13.14 -13.20 -16.19
N SER A 247 13.98 -12.88 -17.18
CA SER A 247 15.38 -12.46 -16.95
C SER A 247 15.53 -11.13 -16.20
N ALA A 248 14.51 -10.26 -16.23
CA ALA A 248 14.53 -8.97 -15.55
C ALA A 248 14.02 -9.05 -14.09
N VAL A 249 13.31 -10.11 -13.73
CA VAL A 249 12.59 -10.23 -12.45
C VAL A 249 13.53 -10.08 -11.26
N ASN A 250 14.62 -10.82 -11.22
CA ASN A 250 15.57 -10.78 -10.09
C ASN A 250 16.18 -9.39 -9.90
N ALA A 251 16.57 -8.71 -11.00
CA ALA A 251 17.14 -7.36 -10.93
C ALA A 251 16.14 -6.36 -10.31
N ILE A 252 14.85 -6.46 -10.66
CA ILE A 252 13.79 -5.62 -10.10
C ILE A 252 13.60 -5.91 -8.60
N CYS A 253 13.68 -7.17 -8.18
CA CYS A 253 13.62 -7.54 -6.76
C CYS A 253 14.77 -6.92 -5.94
N TYR A 254 15.91 -6.65 -6.57
CA TYR A 254 17.04 -5.94 -5.97
C TYR A 254 16.97 -4.40 -6.11
N GLY A 255 15.93 -3.88 -6.75
CA GLY A 255 15.71 -2.44 -6.86
C GLY A 255 16.19 -1.81 -8.16
N ALA A 256 16.53 -2.61 -9.18
CA ALA A 256 16.90 -2.08 -10.50
C ALA A 256 15.74 -1.32 -11.14
N LYS A 257 16.06 -0.28 -11.94
CA LYS A 257 15.06 0.47 -12.69
C LYS A 257 14.31 -0.44 -13.66
N ILE A 258 13.00 -0.23 -13.81
CA ILE A 258 12.15 -0.95 -14.74
C ILE A 258 12.33 -0.31 -16.12
N LEU A 259 13.09 -0.98 -16.98
CA LEU A 259 13.44 -0.49 -18.31
C LEU A 259 12.55 -1.10 -19.38
N LEU A 260 12.25 -0.32 -20.42
CA LEU A 260 11.37 -0.71 -21.53
C LEU A 260 11.81 -1.99 -22.28
N PRO A 261 13.10 -2.27 -22.54
CA PRO A 261 13.54 -3.52 -23.16
C PRO A 261 13.23 -4.78 -22.36
N GLY A 262 12.97 -4.64 -21.04
CA GLY A 262 12.53 -5.75 -20.18
C GLY A 262 11.03 -6.01 -20.20
N VAL A 263 10.23 -5.14 -20.80
CA VAL A 263 8.76 -5.26 -20.88
C VAL A 263 8.37 -6.23 -21.99
N LEU A 264 7.44 -7.14 -21.71
CA LEU A 264 6.82 -8.03 -22.69
C LEU A 264 5.46 -7.49 -23.14
N ARG A 265 4.61 -7.22 -22.17
CA ARG A 265 3.24 -6.75 -22.39
C ARG A 265 2.85 -5.70 -21.36
N TYR A 266 1.89 -4.87 -21.68
CA TYR A 266 1.38 -3.83 -20.77
C TYR A 266 -0.10 -3.53 -21.06
N GLU A 267 -0.79 -3.07 -20.03
CA GLU A 267 -2.22 -2.73 -20.11
C GLU A 267 -2.41 -1.39 -20.81
N ALA A 268 -3.55 -1.23 -21.48
CA ALA A 268 -3.92 0.04 -22.11
C ALA A 268 -4.27 1.12 -21.07
N GLY A 269 -4.14 2.40 -21.46
CA GLY A 269 -4.57 3.54 -20.65
C GLY A 269 -3.69 3.80 -19.44
N ILE A 270 -2.44 3.31 -19.36
CA ILE A 270 -1.50 3.67 -18.28
C ILE A 270 -1.11 5.13 -18.47
N GLU A 271 -1.28 5.92 -17.39
CA GLU A 271 -0.93 7.32 -17.33
C GLU A 271 0.31 7.57 -16.48
N MET A 272 1.00 8.70 -16.72
CA MET A 272 2.18 9.09 -15.96
C MET A 272 1.80 9.38 -14.49
N GLY A 273 2.58 8.83 -13.55
CA GLY A 273 2.33 8.97 -12.11
C GLY A 273 1.32 7.96 -11.55
N GLU A 274 0.65 7.16 -12.38
CA GLU A 274 -0.30 6.14 -11.95
C GLU A 274 0.42 5.00 -11.19
N GLU A 275 -0.23 4.47 -10.15
CA GLU A 275 0.25 3.29 -9.44
C GLU A 275 -0.13 2.02 -10.20
N ILE A 276 0.88 1.28 -10.61
CA ILE A 276 0.76 0.07 -11.42
C ILE A 276 1.39 -1.13 -10.74
N VAL A 277 1.01 -2.33 -11.18
CA VAL A 277 1.63 -3.58 -10.74
C VAL A 277 2.51 -4.16 -11.84
N VAL A 278 3.71 -4.56 -11.45
CA VAL A 278 4.66 -5.26 -12.33
C VAL A 278 4.61 -6.73 -12.01
N CYS A 279 4.34 -7.55 -13.02
CA CYS A 279 4.12 -8.98 -12.90
C CYS A 279 5.11 -9.79 -13.74
N THR A 280 5.29 -11.06 -13.35
CA THR A 280 5.99 -12.07 -14.16
C THR A 280 5.08 -12.63 -15.25
N THR A 281 5.66 -13.40 -16.16
CA THR A 281 4.92 -14.14 -17.20
C THR A 281 3.94 -15.17 -16.61
N LYS A 282 4.18 -15.64 -15.38
CA LYS A 282 3.32 -16.58 -14.64
C LYS A 282 2.21 -15.89 -13.83
N GLY A 283 2.20 -14.54 -13.80
CA GLY A 283 1.20 -13.74 -13.09
C GLY A 283 1.53 -13.42 -11.64
N GLU A 284 2.75 -13.69 -11.18
CA GLU A 284 3.21 -13.31 -9.84
C GLU A 284 3.51 -11.81 -9.79
N ALA A 285 3.09 -11.14 -8.74
CA ALA A 285 3.41 -9.75 -8.53
C ALA A 285 4.87 -9.56 -8.07
N ILE A 286 5.67 -8.83 -8.86
CA ILE A 286 7.05 -8.50 -8.53
C ILE A 286 7.07 -7.30 -7.58
N CYS A 287 6.44 -6.21 -7.99
CA CYS A 287 6.41 -4.97 -7.22
C CYS A 287 5.22 -4.08 -7.59
N LEU A 288 4.87 -3.16 -6.69
CA LEU A 288 4.13 -1.95 -7.01
C LEU A 288 5.10 -0.89 -7.51
N ALA A 289 4.72 -0.17 -8.54
CA ALA A 289 5.53 0.87 -9.17
C ALA A 289 4.68 2.08 -9.55
N ILE A 290 5.33 3.21 -9.78
CA ILE A 290 4.71 4.43 -10.31
C ILE A 290 5.14 4.56 -11.77
N ALA A 291 4.18 4.63 -12.68
CA ALA A 291 4.43 4.77 -14.11
C ALA A 291 5.19 6.07 -14.42
N GLN A 292 6.21 5.97 -15.28
CA GLN A 292 7.01 7.08 -15.78
C GLN A 292 6.83 7.25 -17.30
N MET A 293 6.07 6.35 -17.93
CA MET A 293 5.68 6.40 -19.32
C MET A 293 4.20 6.09 -19.45
N THR A 294 3.54 6.75 -20.38
CA THR A 294 2.17 6.43 -20.77
C THR A 294 2.15 5.21 -21.70
N THR A 295 0.97 4.63 -21.92
CA THR A 295 0.78 3.55 -22.92
C THR A 295 1.29 3.96 -24.29
N ALA A 296 1.01 5.19 -24.74
CA ALA A 296 1.46 5.70 -26.03
C ALA A 296 2.99 5.79 -26.12
N THR A 297 3.64 6.33 -25.08
CA THR A 297 5.10 6.43 -25.02
C THR A 297 5.77 5.05 -25.01
N MET A 298 5.19 4.06 -24.30
CA MET A 298 5.71 2.68 -24.33
C MET A 298 5.59 2.02 -25.70
N ALA A 299 4.61 2.42 -26.52
CA ALA A 299 4.44 1.91 -27.88
C ALA A 299 5.47 2.51 -28.85
N SER A 300 5.78 3.80 -28.72
CA SER A 300 6.59 4.57 -29.68
C SER A 300 8.10 4.58 -29.37
N CYS A 301 8.52 4.43 -28.10
CA CYS A 301 9.92 4.49 -27.71
C CYS A 301 10.59 3.10 -27.73
N ASP A 302 11.91 3.07 -27.95
CA ASP A 302 12.69 1.82 -27.89
C ASP A 302 13.39 1.60 -26.56
N HIS A 303 13.64 2.64 -25.81
CA HIS A 303 14.34 2.57 -24.53
C HIS A 303 13.78 3.60 -23.54
N GLY A 304 14.16 3.46 -22.29
CA GLY A 304 13.79 4.39 -21.22
C GLY A 304 13.32 3.68 -19.96
N VAL A 305 13.05 4.48 -18.91
CA VAL A 305 12.52 3.99 -17.63
C VAL A 305 11.01 4.00 -17.67
N VAL A 306 10.40 2.84 -17.63
CA VAL A 306 8.94 2.67 -17.70
C VAL A 306 8.26 3.03 -16.39
N ALA A 307 8.87 2.62 -15.27
CA ALA A 307 8.28 2.86 -13.97
C ALA A 307 9.34 2.93 -12.86
N LYS A 308 9.03 3.67 -11.80
CA LYS A 308 9.81 3.76 -10.56
C LYS A 308 9.23 2.80 -9.52
N ILE A 309 10.06 1.93 -8.95
CA ILE A 309 9.63 0.99 -7.92
C ILE A 309 9.15 1.76 -6.69
N LYS A 310 7.91 1.49 -6.27
CA LYS A 310 7.32 1.96 -5.00
C LYS A 310 7.57 0.95 -3.89
N ARG A 311 7.28 -0.32 -4.14
CA ARG A 311 7.43 -1.40 -3.16
C ARG A 311 7.63 -2.75 -3.84
N VAL A 312 8.76 -3.39 -3.59
CA VAL A 312 9.00 -4.78 -4.00
C VAL A 312 8.20 -5.72 -3.10
N VAL A 313 7.44 -6.64 -3.69
CA VAL A 313 6.60 -7.62 -3.01
C VAL A 313 7.23 -9.02 -3.10
N MET A 314 7.71 -9.41 -4.28
CA MET A 314 8.33 -10.70 -4.55
C MET A 314 9.60 -10.92 -3.71
N GLU A 315 9.88 -12.16 -3.39
CA GLU A 315 11.11 -12.57 -2.73
C GLU A 315 12.32 -12.46 -3.65
N ARG A 316 13.47 -12.10 -3.09
CA ARG A 316 14.74 -12.10 -3.82
C ARG A 316 15.17 -13.53 -4.14
N ASP A 317 15.88 -13.69 -5.25
CA ASP A 317 16.49 -14.96 -5.68
C ASP A 317 15.50 -16.11 -5.98
N LEU A 318 14.16 -15.82 -5.99
CA LEU A 318 13.15 -16.74 -6.53
C LEU A 318 13.38 -17.00 -8.02
N TYR A 319 13.86 -16.01 -8.75
CA TYR A 319 14.33 -16.10 -10.13
C TYR A 319 15.84 -15.94 -10.17
N PRO A 320 16.55 -16.64 -11.09
CA PRO A 320 18.01 -16.63 -11.13
C PRO A 320 18.54 -15.25 -11.58
N LYS A 321 19.76 -14.94 -11.19
CA LYS A 321 20.48 -13.73 -11.60
C LYS A 321 20.89 -13.85 -13.07
N LYS A 322 20.03 -13.39 -13.98
CA LYS A 322 20.26 -13.36 -15.44
C LYS A 322 20.66 -11.97 -15.97
N TRP A 323 20.81 -10.98 -15.10
CA TRP A 323 21.27 -9.64 -15.45
C TRP A 323 22.77 -9.60 -15.71
N GLY A 324 23.19 -8.76 -16.65
CA GLY A 324 24.58 -8.70 -17.08
C GLY A 324 24.98 -9.75 -18.12
N LEU A 325 24.01 -10.41 -18.79
CA LEU A 325 24.24 -11.36 -19.87
C LEU A 325 23.88 -10.81 -21.27
N GLY A 326 23.48 -9.56 -21.39
CA GLY A 326 23.21 -8.90 -22.67
C GLY A 326 24.51 -8.55 -23.42
N PRO A 327 24.43 -8.33 -24.76
CA PRO A 327 25.60 -7.96 -25.57
C PRO A 327 26.37 -6.77 -25.02
N LYS A 328 25.66 -5.67 -24.68
CA LYS A 328 26.30 -4.47 -24.07
C LYS A 328 26.91 -4.76 -22.70
N ALA A 329 26.31 -5.64 -21.90
CA ALA A 329 26.86 -6.03 -20.60
C ALA A 329 28.11 -6.91 -20.76
N SER A 330 28.17 -7.76 -21.78
CA SER A 330 29.33 -8.55 -22.11
C SER A 330 30.49 -7.65 -22.58
N VAL A 331 30.21 -6.71 -23.47
CA VAL A 331 31.18 -5.68 -23.92
C VAL A 331 31.67 -4.87 -22.71
N LYS A 332 30.77 -4.40 -21.84
CA LYS A 332 31.15 -3.69 -20.62
C LYS A 332 32.12 -4.50 -19.73
N LYS A 333 31.86 -5.78 -19.54
CA LYS A 333 32.75 -6.67 -18.76
C LYS A 333 34.13 -6.81 -19.42
N GLU A 334 34.16 -6.91 -20.73
CA GLU A 334 35.41 -6.99 -21.48
C GLU A 334 36.21 -5.69 -21.37
N MET A 335 35.55 -4.53 -21.53
CA MET A 335 36.17 -3.24 -21.35
C MET A 335 36.70 -3.01 -19.92
N ILE A 336 36.03 -3.53 -18.88
CA ILE A 336 36.54 -3.49 -17.50
C ILE A 336 37.80 -4.37 -17.38
N LYS A 337 37.86 -5.54 -18.00
CA LYS A 337 39.06 -6.40 -18.00
C LYS A 337 40.21 -5.77 -18.73
N GLN A 338 39.97 -5.02 -19.82
CA GLN A 338 40.94 -4.31 -20.60
C GLN A 338 41.39 -2.95 -20.00
N GLY A 339 40.80 -2.58 -18.83
CA GLY A 339 41.12 -1.29 -18.18
C GLY A 339 40.54 -0.04 -18.87
N LEU A 340 39.66 -0.23 -19.87
CA LEU A 340 38.97 0.84 -20.59
C LEU A 340 37.80 1.43 -19.77
N LEU A 341 37.37 0.76 -18.72
CA LEU A 341 36.40 1.22 -17.73
C LEU A 341 36.93 0.92 -16.34
N ASP A 342 36.47 1.66 -15.33
CA ASP A 342 36.80 1.37 -13.94
C ASP A 342 36.17 0.07 -13.47
N LYS A 343 36.53 -0.41 -12.27
CA LYS A 343 35.96 -1.63 -11.65
C LYS A 343 34.44 -1.58 -11.44
N PHE A 344 33.86 -0.41 -11.45
CA PHE A 344 32.43 -0.19 -11.34
C PHE A 344 31.74 0.01 -12.68
N GLY A 345 32.53 0.04 -13.77
CA GLY A 345 32.07 0.25 -15.14
C GLY A 345 31.71 1.69 -15.45
N LYS A 346 32.35 2.65 -14.78
CA LYS A 346 32.29 4.08 -15.14
C LYS A 346 33.34 4.38 -16.19
N PRO A 347 33.07 5.34 -17.10
CA PRO A 347 34.09 5.82 -18.04
C PRO A 347 35.30 6.36 -17.32
N ASN A 348 36.50 6.12 -17.89
CA ASN A 348 37.80 6.68 -17.50
C ASN A 348 38.46 7.36 -18.72
N GLU A 349 39.66 7.87 -18.57
CA GLU A 349 40.40 8.58 -19.63
C GLU A 349 40.65 7.71 -20.88
N ASN A 350 40.72 6.39 -20.71
CA ASN A 350 40.99 5.42 -21.79
C ASN A 350 39.70 4.91 -22.46
N THR A 351 38.53 5.41 -22.02
CA THR A 351 37.23 4.91 -22.54
C THR A 351 36.97 5.42 -23.96
N PRO A 352 36.63 4.55 -24.94
CA PRO A 352 36.30 4.98 -26.29
C PRO A 352 35.16 6.01 -26.32
N LYS A 353 35.30 7.03 -27.18
CA LYS A 353 34.31 8.12 -27.29
C LYS A 353 32.91 7.61 -27.64
N ASP A 354 32.81 6.57 -28.45
CA ASP A 354 31.52 5.94 -28.83
C ASP A 354 30.78 5.32 -27.64
N TRP A 355 31.51 4.78 -26.66
CA TRP A 355 30.93 4.28 -25.43
C TRP A 355 30.42 5.41 -24.56
N SER A 356 31.18 6.50 -24.47
CA SER A 356 30.82 7.67 -23.66
C SER A 356 29.59 8.40 -24.18
N THR A 357 29.38 8.47 -25.50
CA THR A 357 28.17 9.08 -26.10
C THR A 357 26.91 8.30 -25.85
N SER A 358 27.00 6.96 -25.75
CA SER A 358 25.85 6.07 -25.48
C SER A 358 25.68 5.71 -23.99
N TYR A 359 26.59 6.19 -23.11
CA TYR A 359 26.55 5.89 -21.70
C TYR A 359 25.56 6.80 -20.97
N VAL A 360 24.63 6.22 -20.25
CA VAL A 360 23.69 6.94 -19.37
C VAL A 360 23.91 6.48 -17.94
N ASP A 361 24.39 7.37 -17.07
CA ASP A 361 24.50 7.09 -15.64
C ASP A 361 23.16 7.32 -14.95
N TYR A 362 22.40 6.23 -14.75
CA TYR A 362 21.13 6.26 -14.05
C TYR A 362 21.23 6.45 -12.53
N ASN A 363 22.44 6.52 -11.97
CA ASN A 363 22.65 6.71 -10.54
C ASN A 363 22.81 8.20 -10.18
N VAL A 364 23.07 9.06 -11.15
CA VAL A 364 23.09 10.51 -10.95
C VAL A 364 21.65 10.95 -10.66
N LYS A 365 21.40 11.45 -9.46
CA LYS A 365 20.16 12.16 -9.13
C LYS A 365 20.18 13.49 -9.89
N THR A 366 19.63 13.49 -11.08
CA THR A 366 19.37 14.72 -11.82
C THR A 366 18.24 15.48 -11.14
N GLY A 367 18.59 16.46 -10.30
CA GLY A 367 17.74 17.60 -10.07
C GLY A 367 17.80 18.49 -11.32
N GLY A 368 16.97 18.22 -12.32
CA GLY A 368 16.91 19.01 -13.55
C GLY A 368 16.06 18.28 -14.59
N ALA A 369 15.29 19.04 -15.35
CA ALA A 369 14.39 18.56 -16.39
C ALA A 369 15.10 17.61 -17.38
N PRO A 370 14.39 16.65 -18.00
CA PRO A 370 14.97 15.75 -18.99
C PRO A 370 15.43 16.57 -20.21
N ALA A 371 16.72 16.50 -20.54
CA ALA A 371 17.23 17.01 -21.78
C ALA A 371 16.53 16.30 -22.94
N ALA A 372 15.95 17.08 -23.84
CA ALA A 372 15.36 16.60 -25.09
C ALA A 372 16.39 15.81 -25.89
N PRO A 373 15.98 14.80 -26.69
CA PRO A 373 16.90 14.06 -27.54
C PRO A 373 17.51 15.01 -28.57
N LEU A 374 18.84 15.05 -28.61
CA LEU A 374 19.61 15.71 -29.66
C LEU A 374 19.27 15.04 -31.00
N VAL A 375 18.40 15.68 -31.77
CA VAL A 375 18.26 15.42 -33.20
C VAL A 375 19.48 16.06 -33.85
N THR A 376 20.30 15.27 -34.51
CA THR A 376 21.41 15.75 -35.34
C THR A 376 20.84 16.57 -36.47
N PRO A 377 21.26 17.86 -36.64
CA PRO A 377 20.86 18.62 -37.81
C PRO A 377 21.76 18.25 -38.99
N VAL A 378 21.11 17.92 -40.09
CA VAL A 378 21.69 17.90 -41.43
C VAL A 378 22.15 19.34 -41.75
N LYS A 379 23.40 19.50 -42.16
CA LYS A 379 23.98 20.76 -42.63
C LYS A 379 23.15 21.32 -43.76
N GLN A 380 22.68 22.55 -43.63
CA GLN A 380 22.53 23.51 -44.73
C GLN A 380 23.13 24.85 -44.31
N GLU A 381 24.03 25.30 -45.17
CA GLU A 381 24.69 26.60 -45.10
C GLU A 381 23.70 27.74 -45.38
N GLY A 382 23.89 28.91 -44.69
CA GLY A 382 23.16 30.10 -45.02
C GLY A 382 23.34 31.18 -43.95
N GLU A 383 24.30 32.09 -44.17
CA GLU A 383 24.59 33.25 -43.36
C GLU A 383 23.39 34.17 -43.11
N ARG A 384 23.28 34.72 -41.90
CA ARG A 384 23.09 36.18 -41.70
C ARG A 384 23.22 36.57 -40.23
N LYS A 385 24.22 37.46 -40.02
CA LYS A 385 24.47 38.23 -38.78
C LYS A 385 23.31 39.18 -38.47
N ARG A 386 22.91 39.31 -37.21
CA ARG A 386 22.52 40.61 -36.61
C ARG A 386 22.82 40.61 -35.11
N LYS A 387 23.61 41.62 -34.72
CA LYS A 387 23.90 42.07 -33.36
C LYS A 387 22.67 42.76 -32.75
N LEU A 388 22.52 42.66 -31.43
CA LEU A 388 22.15 43.73 -30.44
C LEU A 388 21.91 42.99 -29.12
N SER A 389 22.31 43.35 -28.01
CA SER A 389 22.82 44.43 -27.18
C SER A 389 22.73 43.92 -25.73
N GLU A 390 23.79 44.15 -25.02
CA GLU A 390 23.97 43.81 -23.59
C GLU A 390 23.06 44.64 -22.68
N SER A 391 22.65 44.08 -21.55
CA SER A 391 22.42 44.80 -20.30
C SER A 391 22.66 43.88 -19.10
N PRO A 392 23.11 44.37 -17.92
CA PRO A 392 24.06 43.68 -17.07
C PRO A 392 23.38 42.82 -15.96
N ALA A 393 24.12 41.78 -15.59
CA ALA A 393 23.82 40.88 -14.49
C ALA A 393 24.06 41.54 -13.12
N VAL A 394 23.11 41.35 -12.21
CA VAL A 394 23.30 41.59 -10.77
C VAL A 394 23.75 40.28 -10.15
N GLU A 395 24.94 40.25 -9.64
CA GLU A 395 25.50 39.13 -8.84
C GLU A 395 24.89 39.10 -7.47
N THR A 396 24.30 37.93 -7.07
CA THR A 396 24.07 37.57 -5.68
C THR A 396 25.05 36.48 -5.26
N PRO A 397 25.68 36.58 -4.06
CA PRO A 397 26.78 35.71 -3.68
C PRO A 397 26.28 34.30 -3.28
N ALA A 398 27.08 33.30 -3.67
CA ALA A 398 26.87 31.89 -3.31
C ALA A 398 27.07 31.66 -1.80
N PRO A 399 26.31 30.74 -1.15
CA PRO A 399 26.55 30.40 0.23
C PRO A 399 27.83 29.58 0.40
N ALA A 400 28.63 29.94 1.40
CA ALA A 400 29.86 29.31 1.78
C ALA A 400 29.75 27.83 2.10
N ALA A 401 30.73 27.04 1.70
CA ALA A 401 30.80 25.60 1.97
C ALA A 401 30.97 25.31 3.48
N GLU A 402 30.04 24.56 4.06
CA GLU A 402 30.15 24.07 5.46
C GLU A 402 31.39 23.20 5.64
N THR A 403 32.17 23.47 6.67
CA THR A 403 33.38 22.71 7.03
C THR A 403 33.03 21.33 7.58
N GLU A 404 33.94 20.36 7.50
CA GLU A 404 33.70 18.99 7.98
C GLU A 404 33.41 18.93 9.48
N GLU A 405 33.92 19.87 10.28
CA GLU A 405 33.61 19.99 11.70
C GLU A 405 32.15 20.40 11.99
N GLU A 406 31.58 21.29 11.19
CA GLU A 406 30.15 21.65 11.31
C GLU A 406 29.20 20.49 10.95
N LYS A 407 29.58 19.70 9.93
CA LYS A 407 28.86 18.47 9.58
C LYS A 407 28.93 17.42 10.70
N ALA A 408 30.07 17.28 11.38
CA ALA A 408 30.24 16.37 12.50
C ALA A 408 29.44 16.83 13.73
N LYS A 409 29.43 18.12 14.08
CA LYS A 409 28.60 18.70 15.16
C LYS A 409 27.13 18.49 14.92
N ARG A 410 26.63 18.75 13.71
CA ARG A 410 25.23 18.56 13.32
C ARG A 410 24.78 17.08 13.35
N LYS A 411 25.72 16.17 13.08
CA LYS A 411 25.49 14.71 13.16
C LYS A 411 25.43 14.22 14.60
N ALA A 412 26.28 14.77 15.47
CA ALA A 412 26.27 14.48 16.90
C ALA A 412 25.00 15.02 17.59
N GLU A 413 24.57 16.24 17.28
CA GLU A 413 23.36 16.87 17.80
C GLU A 413 22.08 16.12 17.37
N LYS A 414 22.01 15.63 16.12
CA LYS A 414 20.92 14.77 15.66
C LYS A 414 20.88 13.43 16.39
N LYS A 415 22.05 12.88 16.74
CA LYS A 415 22.15 11.61 17.46
C LYS A 415 21.73 11.77 18.94
N ALA A 416 22.10 12.89 19.58
CA ALA A 416 21.68 13.24 20.92
C ALA A 416 20.17 13.49 21.03
N LYS A 417 19.59 14.26 20.09
CA LYS A 417 18.11 14.47 20.04
C LYS A 417 17.34 13.17 19.81
N LYS A 418 17.90 12.23 19.04
CA LYS A 418 17.25 10.92 18.79
C LYS A 418 17.32 10.00 20.02
N LYS A 419 18.41 10.10 20.82
CA LYS A 419 18.55 9.35 22.08
C LYS A 419 17.60 9.90 23.16
N ALA A 420 17.58 11.23 23.35
CA ALA A 420 16.68 11.87 24.29
C ALA A 420 15.19 11.60 24.01
N LYS A 421 14.81 11.51 22.71
CA LYS A 421 13.44 11.15 22.33
C LYS A 421 13.10 9.70 22.67
N LYS A 422 14.05 8.79 22.54
CA LYS A 422 13.85 7.37 22.86
C LYS A 422 13.75 7.16 24.37
N ASP A 423 14.58 7.84 25.14
CA ASP A 423 14.58 7.77 26.61
C ASP A 423 13.27 8.37 27.19
N ALA A 424 12.71 9.41 26.56
CA ALA A 424 11.41 9.98 26.92
C ALA A 424 10.23 9.03 26.60
N GLU A 425 10.25 8.36 25.43
CA GLU A 425 9.25 7.36 25.05
C GLU A 425 9.28 6.11 25.98
N GLU A 426 10.47 5.71 26.46
CA GLU A 426 10.62 4.61 27.41
C GLU A 426 10.16 4.99 28.83
N ALA A 427 10.38 6.24 29.27
CA ALA A 427 9.89 6.76 30.54
C ALA A 427 8.35 6.90 30.56
N GLU A 428 7.74 7.34 29.46
CA GLU A 428 6.29 7.43 29.31
C GLU A 428 5.62 6.04 29.27
N ALA A 429 6.26 5.05 28.65
CA ALA A 429 5.80 3.67 28.67
C ALA A 429 5.89 3.03 30.06
N ALA A 430 6.92 3.34 30.85
CA ALA A 430 7.08 2.86 32.20
C ALA A 430 6.03 3.45 33.16
N SER A 431 5.72 4.75 33.03
CA SER A 431 4.68 5.42 33.83
C SER A 431 3.27 4.90 33.52
N ALA A 432 2.98 4.63 32.22
CA ALA A 432 1.72 4.02 31.80
C ALA A 432 1.54 2.59 32.34
N SER A 433 2.61 1.81 32.40
CA SER A 433 2.62 0.46 33.01
C SER A 433 2.36 0.49 34.52
N MET A 434 2.87 1.49 35.22
CA MET A 434 2.69 1.64 36.66
C MET A 434 1.25 2.05 37.02
N ASN A 435 0.63 2.92 36.21
CA ASN A 435 -0.78 3.32 36.39
C ASN A 435 -1.76 2.17 36.12
N ILE A 436 -1.49 1.30 35.15
CA ILE A 436 -2.31 0.10 34.87
C ILE A 436 -2.21 -0.89 36.06
N SER A 437 -1.05 -1.05 36.66
CA SER A 437 -0.88 -1.91 37.86
C SER A 437 -1.62 -1.38 39.09
N MET A 438 -1.73 -0.06 39.23
CA MET A 438 -2.48 0.56 40.35
C MET A 438 -4.00 0.44 40.16
N GLU A 439 -4.52 0.61 38.91
CA GLU A 439 -5.95 0.44 38.65
C GLU A 439 -6.42 -1.02 38.77
N VAL A 440 -5.58 -2.00 38.44
CA VAL A 440 -5.89 -3.43 38.60
C VAL A 440 -5.91 -3.81 40.09
N SER A 441 -5.10 -3.16 40.94
CA SER A 441 -5.08 -3.39 42.40
C SER A 441 -6.28 -2.79 43.11
N LEU A 442 -6.87 -1.72 42.61
CA LEU A 442 -8.05 -1.07 43.21
C LEU A 442 -9.39 -1.73 42.79
N ASN A 443 -9.46 -2.42 41.64
CA ASN A 443 -10.69 -3.11 41.19
C ASN A 443 -10.84 -4.53 41.73
N SER A 444 -9.95 -5.04 42.54
CA SER A 444 -10.05 -6.41 43.12
C SER A 444 -10.77 -6.48 44.48
N TYR A 445 -11.35 -5.39 44.97
CA TYR A 445 -11.99 -5.36 46.28
C TYR A 445 -13.52 -5.14 46.29
N GLU A 446 -14.18 -5.05 45.17
CA GLU A 446 -15.67 -5.02 45.14
C GLU A 446 -16.20 -5.98 44.11
N ILE A 447 -16.92 -7.00 44.53
CA ILE A 447 -18.11 -7.69 44.07
C ILE A 447 -18.06 -9.16 44.46
N TYR A 448 -18.48 -9.41 45.74
CA TYR A 448 -19.09 -10.68 46.11
C TYR A 448 -20.51 -10.34 46.52
N VAL A 449 -21.49 -10.62 45.62
CA VAL A 449 -22.93 -10.73 45.96
C VAL A 449 -23.42 -12.01 45.29
N PRO A 450 -24.00 -12.96 46.07
CA PRO A 450 -24.48 -14.20 45.52
C PRO A 450 -25.85 -14.00 44.85
N PHE A 451 -26.01 -14.48 43.63
CA PHE A 451 -27.31 -14.54 42.94
C PHE A 451 -27.96 -15.89 43.21
N GLU A 452 -29.03 -15.86 43.99
CA GLU A 452 -29.96 -16.96 44.16
C GLU A 452 -30.76 -17.26 42.85
N LEU A 453 -30.86 -18.55 42.57
CA LEU A 453 -31.72 -19.11 41.53
C LEU A 453 -33.23 -18.92 41.95
N SER A 454 -34.01 -18.32 41.06
CA SER A 454 -35.45 -18.44 41.09
C SER A 454 -35.97 -18.87 39.69
N ILE A 455 -36.41 -20.08 39.64
CA ILE A 455 -37.22 -20.72 38.59
C ILE A 455 -38.61 -20.08 38.57
N PHE A 456 -39.07 -19.59 37.41
CA PHE A 456 -40.49 -19.67 37.09
C PHE A 456 -40.75 -19.82 35.60
N SER A 457 -41.43 -20.90 35.27
CA SER A 457 -42.09 -21.27 34.02
C SER A 457 -43.32 -20.39 33.73
N HIS A 458 -43.71 -20.41 32.47
CA HIS A 458 -45.02 -20.13 31.85
C HIS A 458 -45.09 -18.86 30.98
N PHE A 459 -45.40 -19.18 29.81
CA PHE A 459 -46.03 -18.66 28.59
C PHE A 459 -45.10 -18.32 27.48
#